data_7a95070b70941882e89fecf728fb9537
#
_entry.id   7a95070b70941882e89fecf728fb9537
#
_cell.length_a   1.000
_cell.length_b   1.000
_cell.length_c   1.000
_cell.angle_alpha   90.00
_cell.angle_beta   90.00
_cell.angle_gamma   90.00
#
_symmetry.space_group_name_H-M   'P 1'
#
loop_
_entity.id
_entity.type
_entity.pdbx_description
1 polymer ?
#
loop_
_entity_poly.entity_id
_entity_poly.type
_entity_poly.pdbx_seq_one_letter_code
_entity_poly.pdbx_strand_id
1 'polypeptide(L)'
;MKADSKTWTIAEAGAELARSGKEFVTLFKQGTLEVEIYRPVGVDRQKPHKKDELYVIINGTGTFVHGGQRTAFHEGDTLFVRAGIPHRFEDFSPDFATWVFFYGPEGGE
;
A
#
# COMPACT_ATOMS: atom_id res chain seq x y z
N MET A 1 -1.82 22.85 9.48
CA MET A 1 -1.57 22.46 10.88
C MET A 1 -1.19 20.99 10.96
N LYS A 2 -0.17 20.68 11.72
CA LYS A 2 0.26 19.29 11.92
C LYS A 2 -0.56 18.63 13.02
N ALA A 3 -0.93 17.38 12.83
CA ALA A 3 -1.58 16.61 13.88
C ALA A 3 -0.54 16.18 14.93
N ASP A 4 -0.90 16.20 16.20
CA ASP A 4 -0.03 15.68 17.25
C ASP A 4 0.03 14.15 17.20
N SER A 5 -1.09 13.54 16.87
CA SER A 5 -1.18 12.08 16.73
C SER A 5 -2.45 11.74 15.95
N LYS A 6 -2.47 10.55 15.39
CA LYS A 6 -3.64 10.04 14.69
C LYS A 6 -3.65 8.53 14.75
N THR A 7 -4.84 7.95 14.86
CA THR A 7 -5.00 6.50 14.94
C THR A 7 -6.07 6.03 13.96
N TRP A 8 -5.91 4.80 13.47
CA TRP A 8 -6.91 4.11 12.66
C TRP A 8 -6.97 2.65 13.07
N THR A 9 -8.16 2.14 13.14
CA THR A 9 -8.34 0.69 13.12
C THR A 9 -8.42 0.22 11.66
N ILE A 10 -8.20 -1.06 11.44
CA ILE A 10 -8.40 -1.66 10.12
C ILE A 10 -9.84 -1.45 9.67
N ALA A 11 -10.80 -1.56 10.59
CA ALA A 11 -12.22 -1.37 10.27
C ALA A 11 -12.51 0.05 9.81
N GLU A 12 -11.93 1.06 10.48
CA GLU A 12 -12.11 2.46 10.11
C GLU A 12 -11.52 2.76 8.73
N ALA A 13 -10.31 2.28 8.47
CA ALA A 13 -9.65 2.47 7.18
C ALA A 13 -10.42 1.77 6.05
N GLY A 14 -10.89 0.54 6.30
CA GLY A 14 -11.69 -0.20 5.35
C GLY A 14 -13.02 0.47 5.04
N ALA A 15 -13.65 1.10 6.04
CA ALA A 15 -14.89 1.85 5.84
C ALA A 15 -14.66 3.08 4.96
N GLU A 16 -13.57 3.80 5.16
CA GLU A 16 -13.23 4.94 4.28
C GLU A 16 -12.98 4.48 2.85
N LEU A 17 -12.28 3.37 2.68
CA LEU A 17 -12.03 2.81 1.35
C LEU A 17 -13.35 2.44 0.67
N ALA A 18 -14.26 1.77 1.39
CA ALA A 18 -15.57 1.39 0.85
C ALA A 18 -16.37 2.62 0.42
N ARG A 19 -16.36 3.68 1.22
CA ARG A 19 -17.07 4.92 0.88
C ARG A 19 -16.48 5.62 -0.34
N SER A 20 -15.18 5.47 -0.59
CA SER A 20 -14.52 6.10 -1.73
C SER A 20 -14.97 5.51 -3.07
N GLY A 21 -15.42 4.27 -3.09
CA GLY A 21 -15.74 3.54 -4.31
C GLY A 21 -14.52 3.22 -5.17
N LYS A 22 -13.32 3.39 -4.61
CA LYS A 22 -12.05 3.16 -5.31
C LYS A 22 -11.31 1.97 -4.71
N GLU A 23 -10.21 1.58 -5.33
CA GLU A 23 -9.37 0.49 -4.84
C GLU A 23 -8.35 0.95 -3.82
N PHE A 24 -8.13 2.28 -3.70
CA PHE A 24 -7.27 2.85 -2.67
C PHE A 24 -7.84 4.18 -2.19
N VAL A 25 -7.45 4.55 -0.98
CA VAL A 25 -7.77 5.87 -0.45
C VAL A 25 -6.62 6.35 0.44
N THR A 26 -6.29 7.64 0.31
CA THR A 26 -5.29 8.29 1.17
C THR A 26 -5.97 8.67 2.48
N LEU A 27 -5.41 8.18 3.59
CA LEU A 27 -5.95 8.40 4.93
C LEU A 27 -5.29 9.60 5.61
N PHE A 28 -4.02 9.87 5.29
CA PHE A 28 -3.25 10.88 6.00
C PHE A 28 -2.04 11.31 5.18
N LYS A 29 -1.72 12.61 5.29
CA LYS A 29 -0.49 13.18 4.72
C LYS A 29 0.12 14.13 5.72
N GLN A 30 1.43 14.02 5.91
CA GLN A 30 2.18 14.98 6.69
C GLN A 30 3.62 15.02 6.19
N GLY A 31 4.09 16.19 5.74
CA GLY A 31 5.39 16.28 5.09
C GLY A 31 5.44 15.38 3.86
N THR A 32 6.44 14.53 3.78
CA THR A 32 6.56 13.56 2.68
C THR A 32 5.81 12.27 2.93
N LEU A 33 5.34 12.04 4.15
CA LEU A 33 4.62 10.82 4.51
C LEU A 33 3.21 10.84 3.95
N GLU A 34 2.82 9.78 3.26
CA GLU A 34 1.44 9.53 2.85
C GLU A 34 1.06 8.13 3.32
N VAL A 35 -0.10 8.00 3.95
CA VAL A 35 -0.63 6.73 4.43
C VAL A 35 -1.88 6.40 3.65
N GLU A 36 -1.90 5.23 3.02
CA GLU A 36 -3.03 4.75 2.22
C GLU A 36 -3.43 3.36 2.64
N ILE A 37 -4.65 2.98 2.30
CA ILE A 37 -5.08 1.59 2.28
C ILE A 37 -5.40 1.23 0.83
N TYR A 38 -4.98 0.05 0.38
CA TYR A 38 -5.11 -0.41 -0.99
C TYR A 38 -5.70 -1.82 -1.00
N ARG A 39 -6.73 -1.99 -1.83
CA ARG A 39 -7.37 -3.28 -2.03
C ARG A 39 -7.69 -3.44 -3.52
N PRO A 40 -6.74 -3.96 -4.32
CA PRO A 40 -6.99 -4.19 -5.73
C PRO A 40 -8.04 -5.28 -5.93
N VAL A 41 -8.83 -5.15 -6.98
CA VAL A 41 -9.89 -6.11 -7.32
C VAL A 41 -9.50 -6.81 -8.61
N GLY A 42 -9.24 -8.12 -8.52
CA GLY A 42 -8.90 -8.97 -9.67
C GLY A 42 -7.49 -8.80 -10.18
N VAL A 43 -7.07 -7.60 -10.49
CA VAL A 43 -5.73 -7.30 -11.01
C VAL A 43 -5.21 -6.01 -10.40
N ASP A 44 -3.90 -5.98 -10.16
CA ASP A 44 -3.21 -4.78 -9.67
C ASP A 44 -2.78 -3.94 -10.86
N ARG A 45 -3.34 -2.72 -10.96
CA ARG A 45 -3.08 -1.81 -12.08
C ARG A 45 -2.15 -0.67 -11.72
N GLN A 46 -1.49 -0.75 -10.55
CA GLN A 46 -0.63 0.34 -10.12
C GLN A 46 0.59 0.48 -11.02
N LYS A 47 1.12 1.72 -11.09
CA LYS A 47 2.34 2.05 -11.81
C LYS A 47 3.47 2.28 -10.81
N PRO A 48 4.74 2.23 -11.24
CA PRO A 48 5.86 2.56 -10.35
C PRO A 48 5.66 3.96 -9.76
N HIS A 49 5.98 4.09 -8.47
CA HIS A 49 5.82 5.34 -7.75
C HIS A 49 7.14 6.10 -7.69
N LYS A 50 7.03 7.41 -7.53
CA LYS A 50 8.19 8.31 -7.51
C LYS A 50 8.90 8.35 -6.17
N LYS A 51 8.26 7.86 -5.11
CA LYS A 51 8.80 7.81 -3.74
C LYS A 51 9.07 6.39 -3.34
N ASP A 52 9.89 6.23 -2.30
CA ASP A 52 10.04 4.94 -1.65
C ASP A 52 8.74 4.54 -0.99
N GLU A 53 8.47 3.25 -0.91
CA GLU A 53 7.17 2.74 -0.54
C GLU A 53 7.30 1.51 0.36
N LEU A 54 6.45 1.46 1.39
CA LEU A 54 6.40 0.34 2.32
C LEU A 54 4.98 -0.18 2.38
N TYR A 55 4.82 -1.50 2.30
CA TYR A 55 3.53 -2.17 2.49
C TYR A 55 3.56 -2.96 3.77
N VAL A 56 2.42 -2.99 4.47
CA VAL A 56 2.17 -3.92 5.57
C VAL A 56 0.86 -4.62 5.25
N ILE A 57 0.91 -5.93 5.04
CA ILE A 57 -0.24 -6.70 4.55
C ILE A 57 -1.28 -6.83 5.67
N ILE A 58 -2.50 -6.38 5.40
CA ILE A 58 -3.62 -6.44 6.34
C ILE A 58 -4.28 -7.82 6.31
N ASN A 59 -4.65 -8.29 5.12
CA ASN A 59 -5.31 -9.58 4.92
C ASN A 59 -4.82 -10.20 3.63
N GLY A 60 -4.94 -11.52 3.55
CA GLY A 60 -4.79 -12.23 2.30
C GLY A 60 -3.40 -12.77 2.05
N THR A 61 -3.27 -13.42 0.91
CA THR A 61 -2.04 -14.03 0.41
C THR A 61 -1.89 -13.69 -1.06
N GLY A 62 -0.69 -13.88 -1.59
CA GLY A 62 -0.43 -13.68 -3.01
C GLY A 62 1.05 -13.68 -3.30
N THR A 63 1.40 -13.11 -4.45
CA THR A 63 2.79 -12.97 -4.89
C THR A 63 3.11 -11.51 -5.13
N PHE A 64 4.20 -11.03 -4.54
CA PHE A 64 4.72 -9.69 -4.79
C PHE A 64 5.81 -9.79 -5.85
N VAL A 65 5.58 -9.14 -6.99
CA VAL A 65 6.54 -9.09 -8.10
C VAL A 65 7.24 -7.75 -8.03
N HIS A 66 8.57 -7.76 -7.89
CA HIS A 66 9.34 -6.52 -7.71
C HIS A 66 10.74 -6.69 -8.30
N GLY A 67 11.13 -5.77 -9.17
CA GLY A 67 12.46 -5.78 -9.79
C GLY A 67 12.82 -7.11 -10.44
N GLY A 68 11.85 -7.82 -10.99
CA GLY A 68 12.06 -9.12 -11.62
C GLY A 68 12.05 -10.31 -10.66
N GLN A 69 11.88 -10.07 -9.36
CA GLN A 69 11.78 -11.12 -8.35
C GLN A 69 10.33 -11.39 -7.99
N ARG A 70 10.05 -12.60 -7.49
CA ARG A 70 8.72 -13.01 -7.06
C ARG A 70 8.81 -13.53 -5.63
N THR A 71 8.00 -12.95 -4.74
CA THR A 71 8.01 -13.30 -3.31
C THR A 71 6.58 -13.54 -2.85
N ALA A 72 6.32 -14.69 -2.24
CA ALA A 72 5.01 -14.96 -1.63
C ALA A 72 4.84 -14.08 -0.39
N PHE A 73 3.62 -13.61 -0.15
CA PHE A 73 3.32 -12.79 1.03
C PHE A 73 2.10 -13.31 1.77
N HIS A 74 2.00 -12.95 3.04
CA HIS A 74 0.91 -13.31 3.94
C HIS A 74 0.52 -12.11 4.80
N GLU A 75 -0.57 -12.23 5.50
CA GLU A 75 -1.01 -11.25 6.49
C GLU A 75 0.14 -10.91 7.46
N GLY A 76 0.34 -9.63 7.71
CA GLY A 76 1.36 -9.13 8.62
C GLY A 76 2.74 -8.94 8.01
N ASP A 77 2.98 -9.44 6.80
CA ASP A 77 4.28 -9.27 6.14
C ASP A 77 4.51 -7.81 5.77
N THR A 78 5.78 -7.40 5.79
CA THR A 78 6.22 -6.07 5.43
C THR A 78 7.05 -6.14 4.15
N LEU A 79 6.71 -5.30 3.17
CA LEU A 79 7.36 -5.29 1.87
C LEU A 79 7.86 -3.89 1.56
N PHE A 80 9.12 -3.77 1.11
CA PHE A 80 9.68 -2.48 0.72
C PHE A 80 9.97 -2.46 -0.77
N VAL A 81 9.67 -1.34 -1.43
CA VAL A 81 10.08 -1.12 -2.81
C VAL A 81 10.61 0.29 -2.97
N ARG A 82 11.78 0.40 -3.60
CA ARG A 82 12.41 1.69 -3.86
C ARG A 82 11.68 2.42 -4.97
N ALA A 83 11.74 3.76 -4.91
CA ALA A 83 11.16 4.62 -5.94
C ALA A 83 11.57 4.18 -7.34
N GLY A 84 10.61 4.16 -8.26
CA GLY A 84 10.84 3.86 -9.66
C GLY A 84 10.93 2.38 -10.01
N ILE A 85 10.98 1.47 -9.03
CA ILE A 85 11.08 0.05 -9.31
C ILE A 85 9.71 -0.50 -9.70
N PRO A 86 9.58 -1.15 -10.88
CA PRO A 86 8.33 -1.80 -11.27
C PRO A 86 7.96 -2.88 -10.27
N HIS A 87 6.72 -2.86 -9.84
CA HIS A 87 6.22 -3.82 -8.87
C HIS A 87 4.71 -3.98 -9.00
N ARG A 88 4.20 -5.14 -8.58
CA ARG A 88 2.76 -5.40 -8.55
C ARG A 88 2.47 -6.63 -7.69
N PHE A 89 1.22 -6.72 -7.26
CA PHE A 89 0.71 -7.92 -6.61
C PHE A 89 0.04 -8.81 -7.66
N GLU A 90 0.31 -10.11 -7.59
CA GLU A 90 -0.28 -11.12 -8.48
C GLU A 90 -0.84 -12.28 -7.66
N ASP A 91 -1.80 -13.00 -8.25
CA ASP A 91 -2.37 -14.21 -7.66
C ASP A 91 -2.84 -13.99 -6.22
N PHE A 92 -3.35 -12.79 -5.94
CA PHE A 92 -3.78 -12.47 -4.59
C PHE A 92 -5.19 -12.97 -4.30
N SER A 93 -5.42 -13.32 -3.04
CA SER A 93 -6.72 -13.78 -2.57
C SER A 93 -7.76 -12.64 -2.63
N PRO A 94 -9.05 -12.97 -2.72
CA PRO A 94 -10.11 -11.94 -2.84
C PRO A 94 -10.17 -10.98 -1.65
N ASP A 95 -9.69 -11.37 -0.48
CA ASP A 95 -9.69 -10.54 0.73
C ASP A 95 -8.41 -9.72 0.89
N PHE A 96 -7.51 -9.75 -0.09
CA PHE A 96 -6.23 -9.03 0.00
C PHE A 96 -6.45 -7.54 0.21
N ALA A 97 -5.77 -7.00 1.21
CA ALA A 97 -5.71 -5.57 1.48
C ALA A 97 -4.37 -5.26 2.15
N THR A 98 -3.85 -4.08 1.93
CA THR A 98 -2.56 -3.67 2.49
C THR A 98 -2.56 -2.19 2.88
N TRP A 99 -1.83 -1.88 3.95
CA TRP A 99 -1.41 -0.52 4.23
C TRP A 99 -0.34 -0.14 3.22
N VAL A 100 -0.30 1.12 2.82
CA VAL A 100 0.73 1.66 1.94
C VAL A 100 1.27 2.94 2.56
N PHE A 101 2.59 3.02 2.69
CA PHE A 101 3.27 4.20 3.22
C PHE A 101 4.26 4.70 2.18
N PHE A 102 4.06 5.93 1.71
CA PHE A 102 5.04 6.62 0.88
C PHE A 102 5.79 7.61 1.76
N TYR A 103 7.09 7.75 1.54
CA TYR A 103 7.89 8.69 2.33
C TYR A 103 9.12 9.14 1.54
N GLY A 104 9.71 10.25 2.01
CA GLY A 104 10.93 10.78 1.43
C GLY A 104 10.69 11.58 0.16
N PRO A 105 11.77 11.99 -0.51
CA PRO A 105 11.67 12.80 -1.72
C PRO A 105 11.32 11.98 -2.95
N GLU A 106 10.88 12.64 -4.01
CA GLU A 106 10.77 12.01 -5.32
C GLU A 106 12.16 11.53 -5.74
N GLY A 107 12.22 10.34 -6.31
CA GLY A 107 13.47 9.69 -6.68
C GLY A 107 14.03 8.77 -5.59
N GLY A 108 13.49 8.86 -4.38
CA GLY A 108 13.89 8.03 -3.24
C GLY A 108 14.94 8.67 -2.35
N GLU A 109 15.12 8.08 -1.19
CA GLU A 109 16.14 8.49 -0.22
C GLU A 109 17.56 8.17 -0.69
#